data_eb3d8759124552f3f307e36784754bca
#
_entry.id   eb3d8759124552f3f307e36784754bca
#
_cell.length_a   1.000
_cell.length_b   1.000
_cell.length_c   1.000
_cell.angle_alpha   90.00
_cell.angle_beta   90.00
_cell.angle_gamma   90.00
#
_symmetry.space_group_name_H-M   'P 1'
#
loop_
_entity.id
_entity.type
_entity.pdbx_description
1 polymer ?
#
loop_
_entity_poly.entity_id
_entity_poly.type
_entity_poly.pdbx_seq_one_letter_code
_entity_poly.pdbx_strand_id
1 'polypeptide(L)'
;MAFEPLLTRNINRPDSRRIETYLAAGGYQGLRRVLKEFTPEAMVDEVKKSGLRGRGGAGFPAGVKWGFLPKNLDKPRYLCVNADESEPGTFKDRLLIEKDPHMVLEGVIISSYAIQCHTAFFYIRGEFHQGARIFQQAIDEAHAKGYLGRNILGSGFDLDVIVYRGAGAYICGEETALLESLEGKRGLPRLKPPFPAIVGLYGCPTIINNVETLANVTLIGERGAGWFAGIGREKNTGPKLYCVSGHVKRPGVYEEALGFPLLELINERAGGMLRPDRPLKAVVPGGSSMRILPASKCDVLMDFDSLMAAGSMLGSAGVIVMDSSTCIVGALLNLAGFYAHESCGQCTPCREGTGWFVKILTRLEAGQGLPGDPDLLADVAGRVEGNTICPFGEAIAWPVQSYVKEFRAEFEEHAARKGCPSRAAAAS
;
A
#
# COMPACT_ATOMS: atom_id res chain seq x y z
N MET A 1 24.04 5.42 -12.65
CA MET A 1 23.73 6.73 -12.03
C MET A 1 22.69 6.48 -10.95
N ALA A 2 22.77 7.17 -9.82
CA ALA A 2 21.74 7.09 -8.78
C ALA A 2 20.40 7.61 -9.36
N PHE A 3 19.28 6.99 -8.97
CA PHE A 3 17.96 7.46 -9.35
C PHE A 3 17.70 8.84 -8.73
N GLU A 4 17.26 9.80 -9.55
CA GLU A 4 16.92 11.13 -9.08
C GLU A 4 15.52 11.09 -8.45
N PRO A 5 15.35 11.46 -7.17
CA PRO A 5 14.06 11.43 -6.51
C PRO A 5 13.03 12.33 -7.21
N LEU A 6 11.84 11.79 -7.45
CA LEU A 6 10.72 12.47 -8.12
C LEU A 6 9.58 12.75 -7.13
N LEU A 7 9.13 11.70 -6.43
CA LEU A 7 8.07 11.79 -5.42
C LEU A 7 8.59 12.41 -4.12
N THR A 8 9.87 12.18 -3.81
CA THR A 8 10.50 12.68 -2.58
C THR A 8 11.40 13.91 -2.81
N ARG A 9 11.31 14.53 -4.00
CA ARG A 9 12.16 15.67 -4.40
C ARG A 9 12.10 16.89 -3.46
N ASN A 10 11.00 17.06 -2.73
CA ASN A 10 10.79 18.21 -1.85
C ASN A 10 10.89 17.90 -0.36
N ILE A 11 10.86 16.63 0.07
CA ILE A 11 10.69 16.25 1.48
C ILE A 11 11.73 16.80 2.45
N ASN A 12 12.92 17.12 1.94
CA ASN A 12 14.04 17.67 2.72
C ASN A 12 14.16 19.20 2.60
N ARG A 13 13.26 19.88 1.85
CA ARG A 13 13.28 21.34 1.77
C ARG A 13 12.75 21.93 3.08
N PRO A 14 13.28 23.05 3.56
CA PRO A 14 12.66 23.81 4.64
C PRO A 14 11.19 24.12 4.27
N ASP A 15 10.29 23.95 5.24
CA ASP A 15 8.86 24.21 5.05
C ASP A 15 8.23 23.50 3.84
N SER A 16 8.70 22.28 3.51
CA SER A 16 8.29 21.47 2.35
C SER A 16 6.77 21.30 2.23
N ARG A 17 6.05 21.33 3.36
CA ARG A 17 4.60 21.21 3.46
C ARG A 17 3.80 22.47 3.13
N ARG A 18 4.50 23.62 2.89
CA ARG A 18 3.84 24.89 2.59
C ARG A 18 3.67 25.09 1.10
N ILE A 19 2.55 25.70 0.72
CA ILE A 19 2.26 25.95 -0.70
C ILE A 19 3.32 26.83 -1.37
N GLU A 20 3.88 27.80 -0.66
CA GLU A 20 4.93 28.68 -1.18
C GLU A 20 6.17 27.90 -1.59
N THR A 21 6.61 26.95 -0.75
CA THR A 21 7.76 26.08 -1.05
C THR A 21 7.46 25.15 -2.23
N TYR A 22 6.23 24.59 -2.28
CA TYR A 22 5.81 23.74 -3.37
C TYR A 22 5.77 24.50 -4.71
N LEU A 23 5.20 25.71 -4.73
CA LEU A 23 5.18 26.58 -5.91
C LEU A 23 6.58 26.99 -6.37
N ALA A 24 7.46 27.36 -5.45
CA ALA A 24 8.86 27.70 -5.76
C ALA A 24 9.63 26.50 -6.34
N ALA A 25 9.21 25.27 -6.04
CA ALA A 25 9.78 24.04 -6.59
C ALA A 25 9.13 23.61 -7.93
N GLY A 26 8.27 24.42 -8.52
CA GLY A 26 7.54 24.11 -9.76
C GLY A 26 6.24 23.34 -9.55
N GLY A 27 5.72 23.27 -8.34
CA GLY A 27 4.46 22.62 -8.05
C GLY A 27 3.26 23.27 -8.73
N TYR A 28 2.20 22.51 -8.90
CA TYR A 28 0.96 22.85 -9.65
C TYR A 28 1.16 23.18 -11.15
N GLN A 29 2.35 23.00 -11.72
CA GLN A 29 2.55 23.13 -13.17
C GLN A 29 1.87 22.00 -13.93
N GLY A 30 1.87 20.78 -13.38
CA GLY A 30 1.14 19.65 -13.93
C GLY A 30 -0.36 19.94 -14.01
N LEU A 31 -0.95 20.47 -12.94
CA LEU A 31 -2.36 20.86 -12.91
C LEU A 31 -2.66 21.96 -13.94
N ARG A 32 -1.83 23.02 -14.02
CA ARG A 32 -2.00 24.11 -15.00
C ARG A 32 -2.00 23.57 -16.43
N ARG A 33 -1.05 22.68 -16.73
CA ARG A 33 -0.94 22.05 -18.05
C ARG A 33 -2.18 21.20 -18.34
N VAL A 34 -2.60 20.36 -17.38
CA VAL A 34 -3.74 19.46 -17.56
C VAL A 34 -5.02 20.24 -17.83
N LEU A 35 -5.34 21.26 -17.03
CA LEU A 35 -6.55 22.07 -17.20
C LEU A 35 -6.56 22.87 -18.49
N LYS A 36 -5.38 23.20 -19.06
CA LYS A 36 -5.26 23.97 -20.30
C LYS A 36 -5.25 23.10 -21.56
N GLU A 37 -4.60 21.94 -21.51
CA GLU A 37 -4.23 21.17 -22.71
C GLU A 37 -5.04 19.88 -22.87
N PHE A 38 -5.69 19.37 -21.82
CA PHE A 38 -6.36 18.08 -21.85
C PHE A 38 -7.86 18.22 -21.59
N THR A 39 -8.66 17.43 -22.31
CA THR A 39 -10.03 17.12 -21.86
C THR A 39 -9.95 16.03 -20.74
N PRO A 40 -11.00 15.87 -19.94
CA PRO A 40 -11.06 14.80 -18.95
C PRO A 40 -10.72 13.41 -19.52
N GLU A 41 -11.33 13.06 -20.67
CA GLU A 41 -11.10 11.78 -21.34
C GLU A 41 -9.66 11.62 -21.82
N ALA A 42 -9.08 12.69 -22.38
CA ALA A 42 -7.67 12.69 -22.81
C ALA A 42 -6.72 12.48 -21.64
N MET A 43 -7.03 13.03 -20.47
CA MET A 43 -6.21 12.80 -19.26
C MET A 43 -6.33 11.35 -18.76
N VAL A 44 -7.52 10.73 -18.80
CA VAL A 44 -7.68 9.29 -18.52
C VAL A 44 -6.82 8.45 -19.46
N ASP A 45 -6.81 8.77 -20.76
CA ASP A 45 -6.01 8.04 -21.75
C ASP A 45 -4.50 8.29 -21.56
N GLU A 46 -4.11 9.48 -21.10
CA GLU A 46 -2.73 9.78 -20.75
C GLU A 46 -2.25 8.92 -19.57
N VAL A 47 -3.08 8.77 -18.52
CA VAL A 47 -2.77 7.86 -17.39
C VAL A 47 -2.74 6.39 -17.85
N LYS A 48 -3.59 5.97 -18.78
CA LYS A 48 -3.52 4.62 -19.36
C LYS A 48 -2.20 4.39 -20.10
N LYS A 49 -1.82 5.32 -20.99
CA LYS A 49 -0.58 5.25 -21.77
C LYS A 49 0.67 5.25 -20.90
N SER A 50 0.64 5.91 -19.76
CA SER A 50 1.75 5.92 -18.79
C SER A 50 2.08 4.55 -18.20
N GLY A 51 1.12 3.61 -18.24
CA GLY A 51 1.25 2.31 -17.62
C GLY A 51 1.22 2.33 -16.09
N LEU A 52 0.80 3.44 -15.46
CA LEU A 52 0.73 3.56 -14.00
C LEU A 52 -0.17 2.46 -13.40
N ARG A 53 0.44 1.59 -12.60
CA ARG A 53 -0.27 0.61 -11.76
C ARG A 53 -0.48 1.18 -10.37
N GLY A 54 -1.57 0.80 -9.71
CA GLY A 54 -1.87 1.20 -8.33
C GLY A 54 -0.73 0.88 -7.35
N ARG A 55 -0.42 1.81 -6.45
CA ARG A 55 0.67 1.72 -5.47
C ARG A 55 0.20 1.29 -4.07
N GLY A 56 -1.09 1.00 -3.93
CA GLY A 56 -1.67 0.59 -2.64
C GLY A 56 -1.60 -0.90 -2.30
N GLY A 57 -1.15 -1.74 -3.23
CA GLY A 57 -1.04 -3.19 -3.00
C GLY A 57 -1.36 -4.04 -4.23
N ALA A 58 -2.60 -3.98 -4.73
CA ALA A 58 -3.08 -4.85 -5.82
C ALA A 58 -2.45 -4.61 -7.19
N GLY A 59 -1.84 -3.44 -7.44
CA GLY A 59 -1.17 -3.16 -8.70
C GLY A 59 -2.06 -3.08 -9.94
N PHE A 60 -3.36 -2.85 -9.78
CA PHE A 60 -4.27 -2.72 -10.92
C PHE A 60 -4.00 -1.43 -11.70
N PRO A 61 -4.02 -1.43 -13.06
CA PRO A 61 -3.74 -0.24 -13.87
C PRO A 61 -4.71 0.91 -13.57
N ALA A 62 -4.18 2.06 -13.12
CA ALA A 62 -4.99 3.17 -12.62
C ALA A 62 -5.91 3.77 -13.70
N GLY A 63 -5.38 4.07 -14.88
CA GLY A 63 -6.18 4.63 -15.97
C GLY A 63 -7.24 3.66 -16.51
N VAL A 64 -7.01 2.35 -16.45
CA VAL A 64 -8.02 1.34 -16.80
C VAL A 64 -9.16 1.35 -15.78
N LYS A 65 -8.83 1.41 -14.47
CA LYS A 65 -9.81 1.54 -13.39
C LYS A 65 -10.70 2.77 -13.56
N TRP A 66 -10.12 3.91 -13.94
CA TRP A 66 -10.88 5.14 -14.22
C TRP A 66 -11.84 5.01 -15.40
N GLY A 67 -11.45 4.24 -16.40
CA GLY A 67 -12.27 3.95 -17.59
C GLY A 67 -13.52 3.09 -17.31
N PHE A 68 -13.67 2.49 -16.14
CA PHE A 68 -14.87 1.74 -15.75
C PHE A 68 -16.03 2.62 -15.30
N LEU A 69 -15.80 3.93 -15.08
CA LEU A 69 -16.88 4.84 -14.73
C LEU A 69 -17.91 4.95 -15.86
N PRO A 70 -19.22 4.84 -15.56
CA PRO A 70 -20.26 5.01 -16.55
C PRO A 70 -20.24 6.42 -17.14
N LYS A 71 -20.33 6.53 -18.48
CA LYS A 71 -20.29 7.83 -19.17
C LYS A 71 -21.61 8.61 -19.07
N ASN A 72 -22.74 7.90 -19.11
CA ASN A 72 -24.09 8.48 -19.24
C ASN A 72 -24.95 8.22 -18.00
N LEU A 73 -24.41 8.48 -16.81
CA LEU A 73 -25.15 8.34 -15.56
C LEU A 73 -25.37 9.72 -14.94
N ASP A 74 -26.62 10.09 -14.69
CA ASP A 74 -27.00 11.30 -13.99
C ASP A 74 -26.87 11.11 -12.46
N LYS A 75 -25.64 10.87 -12.03
CA LYS A 75 -25.26 10.74 -10.61
C LYS A 75 -23.90 11.41 -10.40
N PRO A 76 -23.66 11.99 -9.23
CA PRO A 76 -22.34 12.49 -8.90
C PRO A 76 -21.30 11.37 -8.94
N ARG A 77 -20.07 11.71 -9.26
CA ARG A 77 -18.91 10.82 -9.19
C ARG A 77 -18.04 11.21 -8.01
N TYR A 78 -17.50 10.25 -7.32
CA TYR A 78 -16.62 10.49 -6.18
C TYR A 78 -15.21 9.94 -6.41
N LEU A 79 -14.23 10.66 -5.89
CA LEU A 79 -12.88 10.15 -5.69
C LEU A 79 -12.66 9.93 -4.19
N CYS A 80 -12.32 8.72 -3.79
CA CYS A 80 -11.88 8.43 -2.44
C CYS A 80 -10.36 8.17 -2.44
N VAL A 81 -9.62 9.04 -1.78
CA VAL A 81 -8.19 8.84 -1.56
C VAL A 81 -8.02 7.90 -0.39
N ASN A 82 -7.44 6.73 -0.64
CA ASN A 82 -7.13 5.78 0.40
C ASN A 82 -5.78 6.14 1.05
N ALA A 83 -5.85 6.82 2.17
CA ALA A 83 -4.76 7.16 3.06
C ALA A 83 -4.82 6.35 4.38
N ASP A 84 -5.51 5.22 4.37
CA ASP A 84 -5.53 4.24 5.46
C ASP A 84 -4.32 3.30 5.33
N GLU A 85 -3.13 3.83 5.60
CA GLU A 85 -1.89 3.09 5.55
C GLU A 85 -1.69 2.30 6.84
N SER A 86 -2.22 1.07 6.86
CA SER A 86 -2.24 0.21 8.05
C SER A 86 -1.49 -1.10 7.85
N GLU A 87 -0.99 -1.39 6.65
CA GLU A 87 -0.23 -2.60 6.33
C GLU A 87 1.10 -2.63 7.10
N PRO A 88 1.35 -3.62 7.99
CA PRO A 88 2.62 -3.71 8.69
C PRO A 88 3.82 -3.79 7.73
N GLY A 89 4.83 -2.96 7.99
CA GLY A 89 5.98 -2.78 7.10
C GLY A 89 5.84 -1.63 6.09
N THR A 90 4.67 -0.97 6.01
CA THR A 90 4.39 0.12 5.04
C THR A 90 4.23 1.46 5.76
N PHE A 91 4.98 2.49 5.31
CA PHE A 91 4.99 3.85 5.91
C PHE A 91 5.38 4.95 4.90
N LYS A 92 5.07 4.75 3.63
CA LYS A 92 5.41 5.66 2.53
C LYS A 92 4.38 6.78 2.31
N ASP A 93 3.09 6.48 2.48
CA ASP A 93 2.01 7.44 2.27
C ASP A 93 2.04 8.51 3.36
N ARG A 94 2.31 8.12 4.59
CA ARG A 94 2.55 9.03 5.70
C ARG A 94 3.67 10.03 5.40
N LEU A 95 4.78 9.56 4.80
CA LEU A 95 5.89 10.42 4.41
C LEU A 95 5.44 11.52 3.44
N LEU A 96 4.69 11.16 2.38
CA LEU A 96 4.17 12.11 1.39
C LEU A 96 3.18 13.10 2.03
N ILE A 97 2.24 12.59 2.84
CA ILE A 97 1.23 13.42 3.51
C ILE A 97 1.86 14.44 4.45
N GLU A 98 2.88 14.04 5.23
CA GLU A 98 3.48 14.89 6.24
C GLU A 98 4.57 15.82 5.69
N LYS A 99 5.18 15.49 4.53
CA LYS A 99 6.34 16.22 3.99
C LYS A 99 6.07 16.96 2.68
N ASP A 100 5.20 16.44 1.81
CA ASP A 100 4.85 17.09 0.54
C ASP A 100 3.34 16.92 0.24
N PRO A 101 2.44 17.45 1.11
CA PRO A 101 1.00 17.28 0.97
C PRO A 101 0.46 17.88 -0.32
N HIS A 102 1.09 18.95 -0.84
CA HIS A 102 0.65 19.60 -2.07
C HIS A 102 0.88 18.75 -3.32
N MET A 103 1.94 17.91 -3.36
CA MET A 103 2.11 16.94 -4.45
C MET A 103 0.95 15.93 -4.48
N VAL A 104 0.54 15.44 -3.31
CA VAL A 104 -0.61 14.55 -3.20
C VAL A 104 -1.90 15.27 -3.61
N LEU A 105 -2.11 16.49 -3.13
CA LEU A 105 -3.30 17.29 -3.42
C LEU A 105 -3.39 17.65 -4.92
N GLU A 106 -2.28 18.01 -5.56
CA GLU A 106 -2.24 18.23 -7.02
C GLU A 106 -2.68 16.99 -7.77
N GLY A 107 -2.20 15.79 -7.38
CA GLY A 107 -2.63 14.53 -7.96
C GLY A 107 -4.11 14.22 -7.72
N VAL A 108 -4.66 14.58 -6.57
CA VAL A 108 -6.10 14.51 -6.28
C VAL A 108 -6.90 15.40 -7.23
N ILE A 109 -6.48 16.65 -7.44
CA ILE A 109 -7.18 17.60 -8.31
C ILE A 109 -7.15 17.13 -9.77
N ILE A 110 -5.98 16.73 -10.28
CA ILE A 110 -5.82 16.21 -11.65
C ILE A 110 -6.70 14.97 -11.86
N SER A 111 -6.69 14.04 -10.90
CA SER A 111 -7.50 12.82 -10.99
C SER A 111 -8.98 13.10 -10.94
N SER A 112 -9.41 14.04 -10.08
CA SER A 112 -10.80 14.47 -9.98
C SER A 112 -11.28 15.11 -11.28
N TYR A 113 -10.45 15.96 -11.91
CA TYR A 113 -10.73 16.52 -13.22
C TYR A 113 -10.91 15.41 -14.27
N ALA A 114 -9.97 14.48 -14.35
CA ALA A 114 -9.99 13.40 -15.35
C ALA A 114 -11.26 12.53 -15.27
N ILE A 115 -11.74 12.24 -14.04
CA ILE A 115 -12.94 11.42 -13.83
C ILE A 115 -14.22 12.26 -13.70
N GLN A 116 -14.14 13.58 -13.85
CA GLN A 116 -15.26 14.51 -13.70
C GLN A 116 -15.93 14.40 -12.30
N CYS A 117 -15.12 14.40 -11.28
CA CYS A 117 -15.51 14.35 -9.89
C CYS A 117 -15.43 15.75 -9.29
N HIS A 118 -16.50 16.19 -8.62
CA HIS A 118 -16.57 17.50 -7.96
C HIS A 118 -16.46 17.45 -6.44
N THR A 119 -16.38 16.25 -5.86
CA THR A 119 -16.17 16.03 -4.41
C THR A 119 -15.25 14.84 -4.20
N ALA A 120 -14.08 15.08 -3.63
CA ALA A 120 -13.12 14.06 -3.26
C ALA A 120 -13.06 13.90 -1.73
N PHE A 121 -12.98 12.66 -1.27
CA PHE A 121 -12.79 12.33 0.14
C PHE A 121 -11.37 11.84 0.37
N PHE A 122 -10.65 12.50 1.25
CA PHE A 122 -9.34 12.07 1.71
C PHE A 122 -9.51 11.26 2.99
N TYR A 123 -9.67 9.92 2.84
CA TYR A 123 -9.85 9.02 3.96
C TYR A 123 -8.50 8.69 4.57
N ILE A 124 -8.20 9.25 5.74
CA ILE A 124 -6.93 9.10 6.42
C ILE A 124 -7.06 8.25 7.68
N ARG A 125 -6.09 7.37 7.91
CA ARG A 125 -6.00 6.52 9.10
C ARG A 125 -6.18 7.32 10.39
N GLY A 126 -6.96 6.79 11.33
CA GLY A 126 -7.30 7.47 12.58
C GLY A 126 -6.10 7.92 13.40
N GLU A 127 -5.01 7.16 13.39
CA GLU A 127 -3.78 7.44 14.12
C GLU A 127 -2.91 8.54 13.51
N PHE A 128 -3.16 8.91 12.24
CA PHE A 128 -2.37 9.94 11.55
C PHE A 128 -2.88 11.36 11.88
N HIS A 129 -3.01 11.69 13.16
CA HIS A 129 -3.51 13.00 13.62
C HIS A 129 -2.75 14.17 13.01
N GLN A 130 -1.42 14.10 13.01
CA GLN A 130 -0.57 15.15 12.44
C GLN A 130 -0.74 15.23 10.93
N GLY A 131 -0.75 14.10 10.23
CA GLY A 131 -0.96 14.03 8.79
C GLY A 131 -2.30 14.64 8.39
N ALA A 132 -3.39 14.35 9.13
CA ALA A 132 -4.71 14.94 8.88
C ALA A 132 -4.69 16.46 8.99
N ARG A 133 -4.04 17.03 10.01
CA ARG A 133 -3.91 18.49 10.19
C ARG A 133 -3.08 19.14 9.08
N ILE A 134 -1.97 18.50 8.70
CA ILE A 134 -1.09 19.00 7.62
C ILE A 134 -1.84 18.99 6.29
N PHE A 135 -2.58 17.91 6.01
CA PHE A 135 -3.31 17.81 4.74
C PHE A 135 -4.49 18.81 4.69
N GLN A 136 -5.19 19.01 5.81
CA GLN A 136 -6.22 20.05 5.92
C GLN A 136 -5.62 21.45 5.66
N GLN A 137 -4.46 21.75 6.26
CA GLN A 137 -3.78 23.02 6.01
C GLN A 137 -3.42 23.20 4.54
N ALA A 138 -2.95 22.14 3.86
CA ALA A 138 -2.66 22.19 2.44
C ALA A 138 -3.92 22.48 1.58
N ILE A 139 -5.07 21.90 1.96
CA ILE A 139 -6.36 22.21 1.35
C ILE A 139 -6.69 23.68 1.51
N ASP A 140 -6.57 24.23 2.73
CA ASP A 140 -6.89 25.62 3.04
C ASP A 140 -5.98 26.59 2.25
N GLU A 141 -4.68 26.27 2.17
CA GLU A 141 -3.71 27.04 1.38
C GLU A 141 -4.00 26.97 -0.13
N ALA A 142 -4.39 25.81 -0.65
CA ALA A 142 -4.78 25.64 -2.05
C ALA A 142 -6.05 26.42 -2.39
N HIS A 143 -7.05 26.44 -1.51
CA HIS A 143 -8.24 27.30 -1.65
C HIS A 143 -7.86 28.77 -1.69
N ALA A 144 -7.04 29.26 -0.76
CA ALA A 144 -6.64 30.65 -0.69
C ALA A 144 -5.88 31.13 -1.94
N LYS A 145 -5.22 30.22 -2.67
CA LYS A 145 -4.45 30.51 -3.90
C LYS A 145 -5.21 30.18 -5.19
N GLY A 146 -6.46 29.71 -5.11
CA GLY A 146 -7.28 29.38 -6.28
C GLY A 146 -6.91 28.07 -7.00
N TYR A 147 -6.17 27.16 -6.34
CA TYR A 147 -5.89 25.82 -6.84
C TYR A 147 -6.97 24.80 -6.46
N LEU A 148 -7.89 25.18 -5.61
CA LEU A 148 -9.01 24.37 -5.16
C LEU A 148 -10.26 25.24 -4.99
N GLY A 149 -11.48 24.64 -5.00
CA GLY A 149 -12.74 25.32 -4.84
C GLY A 149 -13.45 25.55 -6.16
N ARG A 150 -13.97 26.76 -6.38
CA ARG A 150 -14.72 27.12 -7.58
C ARG A 150 -13.82 27.65 -8.68
N ASN A 151 -14.14 27.27 -9.94
CA ASN A 151 -13.48 27.77 -11.14
C ASN A 151 -11.94 27.73 -11.02
N ILE A 152 -11.40 26.56 -10.68
CA ILE A 152 -9.97 26.35 -10.39
C ILE A 152 -9.13 26.90 -11.55
N LEU A 153 -8.25 27.87 -11.25
CA LEU A 153 -7.36 28.53 -12.21
C LEU A 153 -8.08 29.08 -13.46
N GLY A 154 -9.37 29.37 -13.39
CA GLY A 154 -10.16 29.89 -14.51
C GLY A 154 -10.64 28.83 -15.51
N SER A 155 -10.54 27.55 -15.20
CA SER A 155 -10.85 26.42 -16.09
C SER A 155 -12.35 26.07 -16.18
N GLY A 156 -13.17 26.63 -15.29
CA GLY A 156 -14.57 26.19 -15.11
C GLY A 156 -14.74 24.93 -14.29
N PHE A 157 -13.68 24.29 -13.87
CA PHE A 157 -13.73 23.09 -13.02
C PHE A 157 -13.83 23.47 -11.55
N ASP A 158 -14.73 22.81 -10.84
CA ASP A 158 -14.97 22.97 -9.42
C ASP A 158 -14.59 21.68 -8.68
N LEU A 159 -13.96 21.77 -7.50
CA LEU A 159 -13.66 20.62 -6.66
C LEU A 159 -13.63 20.99 -5.19
N ASP A 160 -14.33 20.21 -4.38
CA ASP A 160 -14.20 20.21 -2.92
C ASP A 160 -13.44 18.95 -2.46
N VAL A 161 -12.45 19.12 -1.57
CA VAL A 161 -11.70 18.00 -0.96
C VAL A 161 -11.97 17.98 0.53
N ILE A 162 -12.49 16.85 1.03
CA ILE A 162 -12.93 16.67 2.41
C ILE A 162 -12.01 15.67 3.10
N VAL A 163 -11.34 16.09 4.18
CA VAL A 163 -10.57 15.17 5.03
C VAL A 163 -11.53 14.41 5.94
N TYR A 164 -11.54 13.08 5.81
CA TYR A 164 -12.29 12.19 6.67
C TYR A 164 -11.33 11.31 7.48
N ARG A 165 -11.43 11.34 8.79
CA ARG A 165 -10.58 10.53 9.68
C ARG A 165 -11.26 9.21 9.99
N GLY A 166 -10.59 8.10 9.63
CA GLY A 166 -10.97 6.76 10.06
C GLY A 166 -10.80 6.56 11.57
N ALA A 167 -11.16 5.39 12.04
CA ALA A 167 -11.08 5.00 13.46
C ALA A 167 -9.96 3.97 13.75
N GLY A 168 -9.00 3.80 12.84
CA GLY A 168 -7.81 2.96 13.02
C GLY A 168 -7.98 1.48 12.69
N ALA A 169 -9.08 1.08 12.04
CA ALA A 169 -9.28 -0.30 11.62
C ALA A 169 -8.55 -0.60 10.32
N TYR A 170 -7.62 -1.57 10.31
CA TYR A 170 -6.89 -2.04 9.12
C TYR A 170 -7.82 -2.41 7.96
N ILE A 171 -8.97 -3.04 8.25
CA ILE A 171 -9.91 -3.45 7.22
C ILE A 171 -10.46 -2.27 6.39
N CYS A 172 -10.46 -1.04 6.93
CA CYS A 172 -10.90 0.15 6.21
C CYS A 172 -9.90 0.58 5.11
N GLY A 173 -8.75 -0.08 4.98
CA GLY A 173 -7.89 -0.03 3.79
C GLY A 173 -8.45 -0.82 2.60
N GLU A 174 -9.36 -1.78 2.81
CA GLU A 174 -10.13 -2.42 1.73
C GLU A 174 -11.14 -1.41 1.14
N GLU A 175 -11.18 -1.31 -0.20
CA GLU A 175 -11.89 -0.21 -0.86
C GLU A 175 -13.38 -0.12 -0.51
N THR A 176 -14.07 -1.24 -0.28
CA THR A 176 -15.50 -1.23 0.06
C THR A 176 -15.78 -1.05 1.55
N ALA A 177 -14.89 -1.53 2.42
CA ALA A 177 -14.94 -1.23 3.85
C ALA A 177 -14.68 0.26 4.13
N LEU A 178 -13.77 0.88 3.36
CA LEU A 178 -13.55 2.33 3.37
C LEU A 178 -14.84 3.08 3.02
N LEU A 179 -15.57 2.64 2.00
CA LEU A 179 -16.86 3.25 1.61
C LEU A 179 -17.91 3.10 2.70
N GLU A 180 -18.05 1.92 3.31
CA GLU A 180 -18.97 1.70 4.44
C GLU A 180 -18.64 2.64 5.61
N SER A 181 -17.35 2.81 5.92
CA SER A 181 -16.90 3.73 6.96
C SER A 181 -17.20 5.20 6.62
N LEU A 182 -17.00 5.64 5.38
CA LEU A 182 -17.37 6.98 4.90
C LEU A 182 -18.88 7.22 5.01
N GLU A 183 -19.69 6.19 4.80
CA GLU A 183 -21.16 6.25 4.95
C GLU A 183 -21.63 6.21 6.42
N GLY A 184 -20.69 6.23 7.38
CA GLY A 184 -21.00 6.22 8.81
C GLY A 184 -21.43 4.84 9.35
N LYS A 185 -21.17 3.79 8.59
CA LYS A 185 -21.46 2.41 8.96
C LYS A 185 -20.22 1.70 9.51
N ARG A 186 -20.40 0.48 10.04
CA ARG A 186 -19.28 -0.39 10.36
C ARG A 186 -18.52 -0.72 9.07
N GLY A 187 -17.20 -0.63 9.08
CA GLY A 187 -16.31 -0.91 7.94
C GLY A 187 -16.29 -2.40 7.55
N LEU A 188 -17.39 -2.89 7.02
CA LEU A 188 -17.53 -4.26 6.53
C LEU A 188 -17.40 -4.26 5.00
N PRO A 189 -16.50 -5.07 4.42
CA PRO A 189 -16.39 -5.20 2.97
C PRO A 189 -17.69 -5.63 2.32
N ARG A 190 -17.98 -5.10 1.11
CA ARG A 190 -19.10 -5.47 0.27
C ARG A 190 -18.75 -6.65 -0.63
N LEU A 191 -19.75 -7.45 -0.97
CA LEU A 191 -19.60 -8.41 -2.06
C LEU A 191 -19.42 -7.70 -3.40
N LYS A 192 -18.58 -8.24 -4.25
CA LYS A 192 -18.34 -7.76 -5.62
C LYS A 192 -18.73 -8.88 -6.60
N PRO A 193 -19.43 -8.62 -7.71
CA PRO A 193 -20.02 -7.37 -8.14
C PRO A 193 -21.23 -6.93 -7.30
N PRO A 194 -21.63 -5.64 -7.32
CA PRO A 194 -21.11 -4.56 -8.15
C PRO A 194 -19.79 -3.99 -7.64
N PHE A 195 -18.92 -3.54 -8.57
CA PHE A 195 -17.68 -2.84 -8.24
C PHE A 195 -17.95 -1.36 -7.93
N PRO A 196 -17.12 -0.70 -7.09
CA PRO A 196 -17.31 0.70 -6.70
C PRO A 196 -17.40 1.69 -7.86
N ALA A 197 -16.72 1.42 -8.97
CA ALA A 197 -16.82 2.26 -10.17
C ALA A 197 -18.25 2.37 -10.71
N ILE A 198 -19.12 1.41 -10.39
CA ILE A 198 -20.53 1.39 -10.80
C ILE A 198 -21.43 1.77 -9.63
N VAL A 199 -21.24 1.14 -8.45
CA VAL A 199 -22.01 1.36 -7.22
C VAL A 199 -21.04 1.48 -6.04
N GLY A 200 -20.58 2.70 -5.79
CA GLY A 200 -19.63 3.04 -4.73
C GLY A 200 -20.27 3.81 -3.58
N LEU A 201 -19.65 4.95 -3.22
CA LEU A 201 -20.05 5.82 -2.13
C LEU A 201 -21.48 6.35 -2.36
N TYR A 202 -22.34 6.19 -1.37
CA TYR A 202 -23.77 6.59 -1.43
C TYR A 202 -24.51 6.05 -2.67
N GLY A 203 -24.09 4.86 -3.18
CA GLY A 203 -24.67 4.27 -4.38
C GLY A 203 -24.30 4.99 -5.70
N CYS A 204 -23.26 5.80 -5.68
CA CYS A 204 -22.76 6.58 -6.80
C CYS A 204 -21.44 6.00 -7.36
N PRO A 205 -21.13 6.19 -8.65
CA PRO A 205 -19.85 5.79 -9.23
C PRO A 205 -18.67 6.38 -8.46
N THR A 206 -17.74 5.54 -8.02
CA THR A 206 -16.63 5.97 -7.15
C THR A 206 -15.32 5.32 -7.57
N ILE A 207 -14.27 6.12 -7.69
CA ILE A 207 -12.90 5.65 -7.82
C ILE A 207 -12.20 5.74 -6.47
N ILE A 208 -11.54 4.67 -6.05
CA ILE A 208 -10.69 4.64 -4.87
C ILE A 208 -9.24 4.51 -5.34
N ASN A 209 -8.36 5.44 -4.96
CA ASN A 209 -6.92 5.37 -5.26
C ASN A 209 -6.08 5.64 -4.01
N ASN A 210 -4.94 4.96 -3.94
CA ASN A 210 -3.95 5.16 -2.88
C ASN A 210 -3.19 6.49 -3.07
N VAL A 211 -2.66 7.04 -1.98
CA VAL A 211 -1.90 8.32 -1.93
C VAL A 211 -0.72 8.33 -2.91
N GLU A 212 0.15 7.32 -2.88
CA GLU A 212 1.31 7.26 -3.78
C GLU A 212 0.89 7.14 -5.26
N THR A 213 -0.24 6.48 -5.53
CA THR A 213 -0.79 6.42 -6.89
C THR A 213 -1.12 7.83 -7.41
N LEU A 214 -1.79 8.63 -6.59
CA LEU A 214 -2.18 9.99 -6.96
C LEU A 214 -0.98 10.94 -7.06
N ALA A 215 0.01 10.81 -6.18
CA ALA A 215 1.27 11.54 -6.30
C ALA A 215 1.99 11.26 -7.64
N ASN A 216 1.93 10.01 -8.15
CA ASN A 216 2.45 9.68 -9.48
C ASN A 216 1.65 10.33 -10.62
N VAL A 217 0.35 10.56 -10.46
CA VAL A 217 -0.46 11.27 -11.47
C VAL A 217 0.02 12.72 -11.66
N THR A 218 0.51 13.37 -10.59
CA THR A 218 1.14 14.70 -10.68
C THR A 218 2.31 14.69 -11.66
N LEU A 219 3.18 13.68 -11.59
CA LEU A 219 4.32 13.53 -12.51
C LEU A 219 3.87 13.33 -13.97
N ILE A 220 2.81 12.55 -14.18
CA ILE A 220 2.25 12.33 -15.52
C ILE A 220 1.65 13.62 -16.05
N GLY A 221 0.92 14.37 -15.23
CA GLY A 221 0.40 15.70 -15.58
C GLY A 221 1.52 16.69 -15.95
N GLU A 222 2.63 16.65 -15.22
CA GLU A 222 3.78 17.54 -15.43
C GLU A 222 4.55 17.20 -16.72
N ARG A 223 4.88 15.90 -16.94
CA ARG A 223 5.86 15.49 -17.94
C ARG A 223 5.32 14.57 -19.04
N GLY A 224 4.10 14.12 -18.91
CA GLY A 224 3.43 13.25 -19.89
C GLY A 224 3.68 11.77 -19.72
N ALA A 225 2.80 10.98 -20.36
CA ALA A 225 2.79 9.53 -20.27
C ALA A 225 4.08 8.87 -20.80
N GLY A 226 4.59 9.36 -21.93
CA GLY A 226 5.78 8.76 -22.57
C GLY A 226 7.03 8.88 -21.68
N TRP A 227 7.21 10.03 -21.03
CA TRP A 227 8.29 10.21 -20.07
C TRP A 227 8.14 9.28 -18.85
N PHE A 228 6.94 9.19 -18.29
CA PHE A 228 6.67 8.32 -17.14
C PHE A 228 6.87 6.84 -17.48
N ALA A 229 6.43 6.42 -18.67
CA ALA A 229 6.61 5.06 -19.16
C ALA A 229 8.08 4.68 -19.41
N GLY A 230 8.94 5.68 -19.61
CA GLY A 230 10.39 5.48 -19.73
C GLY A 230 11.12 5.21 -18.40
N ILE A 231 10.43 5.35 -17.26
CA ILE A 231 10.97 5.03 -15.92
C ILE A 231 10.58 3.61 -15.56
N GLY A 232 11.54 2.82 -15.08
CA GLY A 232 11.30 1.43 -14.68
C GLY A 232 11.40 0.47 -15.86
N ARG A 233 10.47 -0.47 -15.98
CA ARG A 233 10.48 -1.54 -16.97
C ARG A 233 9.14 -1.62 -17.70
N GLU A 234 9.12 -2.29 -18.84
CA GLU A 234 7.88 -2.55 -19.56
C GLU A 234 6.82 -3.19 -18.64
N LYS A 235 5.60 -2.67 -18.65
CA LYS A 235 4.46 -3.03 -17.78
C LYS A 235 4.66 -2.73 -16.28
N ASN A 236 5.83 -2.27 -15.87
CA ASN A 236 6.19 -1.89 -14.50
C ASN A 236 6.85 -0.51 -14.51
N THR A 237 6.07 0.53 -14.79
CA THR A 237 6.54 1.88 -15.08
C THR A 237 6.46 2.81 -13.88
N GLY A 238 7.28 3.85 -13.91
CA GLY A 238 7.31 4.94 -12.95
C GLY A 238 8.17 4.67 -11.72
N PRO A 239 8.28 5.67 -10.83
CA PRO A 239 8.96 5.52 -9.53
C PRO A 239 8.09 4.70 -8.55
N LYS A 240 8.77 4.16 -7.53
CA LYS A 240 8.15 3.46 -6.42
C LYS A 240 8.84 3.81 -5.11
N LEU A 241 8.05 4.00 -4.06
CA LEU A 241 8.54 4.15 -2.70
C LEU A 241 8.61 2.78 -2.02
N TYR A 242 9.81 2.38 -1.61
CA TYR A 242 10.09 1.14 -0.90
C TYR A 242 10.30 1.44 0.58
N CYS A 243 9.48 0.84 1.45
CA CYS A 243 9.62 0.93 2.90
C CYS A 243 10.51 -0.21 3.38
N VAL A 244 11.73 0.06 3.77
CA VAL A 244 12.65 -0.98 4.28
C VAL A 244 12.73 -0.93 5.79
N SER A 245 12.48 -2.07 6.43
CA SER A 245 12.49 -2.25 7.88
C SER A 245 13.10 -3.60 8.28
N GLY A 246 13.17 -3.87 9.58
CA GLY A 246 13.74 -5.08 10.13
C GLY A 246 15.26 -4.98 10.33
N HIS A 247 16.00 -6.03 10.07
CA HIS A 247 17.42 -6.17 10.45
C HIS A 247 18.38 -5.53 9.42
N VAL A 248 18.18 -4.25 9.12
CA VAL A 248 19.04 -3.44 8.25
C VAL A 248 19.66 -2.26 9.00
N LYS A 249 20.79 -1.75 8.54
CA LYS A 249 21.49 -0.63 9.22
C LYS A 249 20.75 0.69 9.12
N ARG A 250 20.07 0.94 7.99
CA ARG A 250 19.35 2.18 7.72
C ARG A 250 17.92 1.85 7.28
N PRO A 251 16.99 1.59 8.22
CA PRO A 251 15.59 1.48 7.87
C PRO A 251 15.05 2.84 7.38
N GLY A 252 14.12 2.83 6.41
CA GLY A 252 13.59 4.07 5.85
C GLY A 252 12.77 3.87 4.59
N VAL A 253 12.33 4.99 3.99
CA VAL A 253 11.69 5.01 2.69
C VAL A 253 12.71 5.37 1.62
N TYR A 254 12.79 4.55 0.58
CA TYR A 254 13.69 4.73 -0.54
C TYR A 254 12.89 4.85 -1.83
N GLU A 255 13.21 5.85 -2.63
CA GLU A 255 12.60 6.01 -3.94
C GLU A 255 13.54 5.52 -5.04
N GLU A 256 13.04 4.60 -5.85
CA GLU A 256 13.75 4.06 -7.01
C GLU A 256 12.77 3.81 -8.17
N ALA A 257 13.30 3.57 -9.35
CA ALA A 257 12.49 3.09 -10.45
C ALA A 257 11.86 1.72 -10.11
N LEU A 258 10.64 1.48 -10.57
CA LEU A 258 9.98 0.18 -10.36
C LEU A 258 10.79 -0.92 -11.07
N GLY A 259 11.11 -2.00 -10.33
CA GLY A 259 12.01 -3.07 -10.79
C GLY A 259 13.45 -2.93 -10.28
N PHE A 260 13.69 -2.11 -9.27
CA PHE A 260 15.00 -2.03 -8.59
C PHE A 260 15.32 -3.37 -7.90
N PRO A 261 16.57 -3.89 -7.94
CA PRO A 261 16.91 -5.19 -7.34
C PRO A 261 16.76 -5.21 -5.82
N LEU A 262 16.11 -6.25 -5.27
CA LEU A 262 15.87 -6.37 -3.82
C LEU A 262 17.18 -6.40 -3.02
N LEU A 263 18.19 -7.15 -3.47
CA LEU A 263 19.47 -7.25 -2.77
C LEU A 263 20.24 -5.91 -2.78
N GLU A 264 20.17 -5.13 -3.86
CA GLU A 264 20.75 -3.78 -3.91
C GLU A 264 20.00 -2.82 -2.98
N LEU A 265 18.67 -2.93 -2.92
CA LEU A 265 17.84 -2.15 -2.00
C LEU A 265 18.27 -2.39 -0.54
N ILE A 266 18.51 -3.65 -0.16
CA ILE A 266 18.96 -4.03 1.19
C ILE A 266 20.40 -3.58 1.41
N ASN A 267 21.33 -3.92 0.49
CA ASN A 267 22.76 -3.78 0.73
C ASN A 267 23.26 -2.34 0.53
N GLU A 268 22.79 -1.66 -0.52
CA GLU A 268 23.28 -0.34 -0.86
C GLU A 268 22.41 0.77 -0.25
N ARG A 269 21.08 0.70 -0.45
CA ARG A 269 20.19 1.74 0.04
C ARG A 269 20.00 1.65 1.55
N ALA A 270 19.64 0.47 2.08
CA ALA A 270 19.47 0.27 3.51
C ALA A 270 20.78 -0.05 4.27
N GLY A 271 21.93 -0.05 3.61
CA GLY A 271 23.26 -0.16 4.23
C GLY A 271 23.69 -1.56 4.64
N GLY A 272 22.99 -2.58 4.18
CA GLY A 272 23.25 -3.98 4.49
C GLY A 272 22.65 -4.43 5.83
N MET A 273 22.95 -5.69 6.19
CA MET A 273 22.45 -6.30 7.43
C MET A 273 22.94 -5.54 8.65
N LEU A 274 22.05 -5.39 9.65
CA LEU A 274 22.34 -4.69 10.91
C LEU A 274 23.55 -5.28 11.63
N ARG A 275 23.65 -6.61 11.63
CA ARG A 275 24.78 -7.36 12.20
C ARG A 275 25.47 -8.16 11.10
N PRO A 276 26.74 -7.89 10.83
CA PRO A 276 27.51 -8.60 9.77
C PRO A 276 27.68 -10.10 10.04
N ASP A 277 27.68 -10.53 11.31
CA ASP A 277 27.75 -11.92 11.75
C ASP A 277 26.44 -12.69 11.61
N ARG A 278 25.34 -12.01 11.26
CA ARG A 278 24.01 -12.60 11.06
C ARG A 278 23.56 -12.41 9.62
N PRO A 279 23.70 -13.44 8.78
CA PRO A 279 23.32 -13.35 7.39
C PRO A 279 21.80 -13.20 7.22
N LEU A 280 21.41 -12.74 6.02
CA LEU A 280 20.02 -12.67 5.59
C LEU A 280 19.39 -14.08 5.68
N LYS A 281 18.24 -14.17 6.34
CA LYS A 281 17.43 -15.39 6.43
C LYS A 281 16.23 -15.35 5.49
N ALA A 282 15.50 -14.25 5.54
CA ALA A 282 14.26 -14.09 4.79
C ALA A 282 13.88 -12.63 4.58
N VAL A 283 13.02 -12.39 3.59
CA VAL A 283 12.41 -11.09 3.34
C VAL A 283 10.92 -11.25 3.05
N VAL A 284 10.10 -10.39 3.64
CA VAL A 284 8.75 -10.14 3.17
C VAL A 284 8.81 -8.90 2.28
N PRO A 285 8.58 -8.99 0.95
CA PRO A 285 8.92 -7.90 0.03
C PRO A 285 7.83 -6.84 -0.16
N GLY A 286 6.59 -7.13 0.24
CA GLY A 286 5.43 -6.34 -0.17
C GLY A 286 4.45 -5.91 0.92
N GLY A 287 4.87 -5.93 2.18
CA GLY A 287 4.00 -5.81 3.35
C GLY A 287 3.66 -7.17 3.93
N SER A 288 3.22 -7.18 5.17
CA SER A 288 3.03 -8.40 5.97
C SER A 288 2.06 -9.41 5.36
N SER A 289 1.15 -8.96 4.51
CA SER A 289 0.17 -9.80 3.79
C SER A 289 0.76 -10.59 2.62
N MET A 290 2.04 -10.37 2.28
CA MET A 290 2.69 -11.06 1.16
C MET A 290 3.46 -12.30 1.61
N ARG A 291 3.66 -13.23 0.66
CA ARG A 291 4.44 -14.45 0.91
C ARG A 291 5.89 -14.12 1.19
N ILE A 292 6.48 -14.78 2.20
CA ILE A 292 7.88 -14.65 2.57
C ILE A 292 8.80 -15.29 1.52
N LEU A 293 9.95 -14.67 1.27
CA LEU A 293 11.02 -15.21 0.43
C LEU A 293 12.20 -15.61 1.34
N PRO A 294 12.68 -16.87 1.28
CA PRO A 294 13.95 -17.23 1.89
C PRO A 294 15.11 -16.54 1.18
N ALA A 295 16.25 -16.37 1.85
CA ALA A 295 17.43 -15.68 1.29
C ALA A 295 17.82 -16.15 -0.10
N SER A 296 17.68 -17.45 -0.38
CA SER A 296 17.97 -18.06 -1.70
C SER A 296 17.08 -17.58 -2.85
N LYS A 297 15.95 -16.95 -2.55
CA LYS A 297 14.99 -16.39 -3.54
C LYS A 297 14.99 -14.86 -3.57
N CYS A 298 15.87 -14.19 -2.84
CA CYS A 298 15.91 -12.74 -2.75
C CYS A 298 16.66 -12.06 -3.91
N ASP A 299 17.31 -12.81 -4.81
CA ASP A 299 17.84 -12.26 -6.06
C ASP A 299 16.70 -12.05 -7.07
N VAL A 300 15.93 -11.01 -6.86
CA VAL A 300 14.69 -10.69 -7.60
C VAL A 300 14.51 -9.19 -7.75
N LEU A 301 13.85 -8.79 -8.84
CA LEU A 301 13.49 -7.40 -9.06
C LEU A 301 12.21 -7.04 -8.31
N MET A 302 12.19 -5.86 -7.73
CA MET A 302 11.08 -5.31 -6.96
C MET A 302 10.05 -4.68 -7.90
N ASP A 303 9.42 -5.51 -8.71
CA ASP A 303 8.26 -5.17 -9.56
C ASP A 303 7.13 -6.21 -9.40
N PHE A 304 5.97 -5.91 -9.98
CA PHE A 304 4.79 -6.75 -9.83
C PHE A 304 4.97 -8.14 -10.46
N ASP A 305 5.57 -8.19 -11.64
CA ASP A 305 5.65 -9.42 -12.42
C ASP A 305 6.80 -10.33 -11.95
N SER A 306 7.95 -9.75 -11.61
CA SER A 306 9.12 -10.49 -11.11
C SER A 306 8.85 -11.12 -9.74
N LEU A 307 8.25 -10.39 -8.81
CA LEU A 307 7.89 -10.93 -7.50
C LEU A 307 6.78 -11.97 -7.59
N MET A 308 5.84 -11.83 -8.52
CA MET A 308 4.83 -12.86 -8.79
C MET A 308 5.49 -14.15 -9.30
N ALA A 309 6.43 -14.04 -10.22
CA ALA A 309 7.21 -15.20 -10.73
C ALA A 309 8.05 -15.86 -9.62
N ALA A 310 8.56 -15.10 -8.65
CA ALA A 310 9.27 -15.62 -7.48
C ALA A 310 8.35 -16.25 -6.41
N GLY A 311 7.04 -16.22 -6.62
CA GLY A 311 6.04 -16.80 -5.71
C GLY A 311 5.61 -15.88 -4.56
N SER A 312 5.88 -14.55 -4.67
CA SER A 312 5.41 -13.52 -3.75
C SER A 312 4.68 -12.41 -4.51
N MET A 313 4.57 -11.21 -3.97
CA MET A 313 4.00 -10.06 -4.66
C MET A 313 4.66 -8.76 -4.17
N LEU A 314 4.67 -7.71 -5.03
CA LEU A 314 5.16 -6.39 -4.65
C LEU A 314 4.32 -5.74 -3.57
N GLY A 315 3.02 -5.99 -3.56
CA GLY A 315 2.11 -5.42 -2.57
C GLY A 315 2.26 -3.91 -2.45
N SER A 316 2.41 -3.42 -1.23
CA SER A 316 2.69 -2.02 -0.92
C SER A 316 4.18 -1.65 -1.03
N ALA A 317 5.08 -2.62 -1.28
CA ALA A 317 6.53 -2.52 -1.17
C ALA A 317 7.03 -2.23 0.25
N GLY A 318 6.33 -2.77 1.26
CA GLY A 318 6.79 -2.84 2.64
C GLY A 318 7.77 -4.00 2.82
N VAL A 319 9.07 -3.72 2.76
CA VAL A 319 10.14 -4.72 2.78
C VAL A 319 10.58 -4.95 4.22
N ILE A 320 10.31 -6.16 4.75
CA ILE A 320 10.68 -6.56 6.11
C ILE A 320 11.83 -7.56 6.02
N VAL A 321 13.01 -7.16 6.47
CA VAL A 321 14.25 -7.95 6.38
C VAL A 321 14.51 -8.69 7.70
N MET A 322 14.71 -10.00 7.60
CA MET A 322 14.96 -10.90 8.74
C MET A 322 16.34 -11.55 8.64
N ASP A 323 17.14 -11.46 9.69
CA ASP A 323 18.43 -12.13 9.78
C ASP A 323 18.31 -13.55 10.37
N SER A 324 19.44 -14.26 10.44
CA SER A 324 19.53 -15.66 10.93
C SER A 324 19.08 -15.85 12.38
N SER A 325 18.95 -14.79 13.18
CA SER A 325 18.46 -14.89 14.57
C SER A 325 16.93 -14.87 14.67
N THR A 326 16.21 -14.58 13.57
CA THR A 326 14.75 -14.51 13.58
C THR A 326 14.13 -15.90 13.72
N CYS A 327 13.32 -16.11 14.76
CA CYS A 327 12.42 -17.25 14.83
C CYS A 327 11.24 -17.04 13.87
N ILE A 328 11.13 -17.88 12.85
CA ILE A 328 10.09 -17.76 11.83
C ILE A 328 8.71 -18.10 12.39
N VAL A 329 8.62 -19.08 13.31
CA VAL A 329 7.36 -19.42 13.99
C VAL A 329 6.86 -18.27 14.84
N GLY A 330 7.77 -17.64 15.62
CA GLY A 330 7.44 -16.46 16.44
C GLY A 330 7.07 -15.24 15.60
N ALA A 331 7.74 -15.02 14.46
CA ALA A 331 7.40 -13.96 13.53
C ALA A 331 5.99 -14.17 12.94
N LEU A 332 5.66 -15.41 12.55
CA LEU A 332 4.32 -15.73 12.05
C LEU A 332 3.25 -15.62 13.15
N LEU A 333 3.57 -16.01 14.40
CA LEU A 333 2.63 -15.85 15.53
C LEU A 333 2.28 -14.38 15.76
N ASN A 334 3.28 -13.49 15.75
CA ASN A 334 3.04 -12.05 15.87
C ASN A 334 2.10 -11.55 14.76
N LEU A 335 2.38 -11.95 13.53
CA LEU A 335 1.58 -11.58 12.37
C LEU A 335 0.15 -12.13 12.45
N ALA A 336 -0.01 -13.40 12.82
CA ALA A 336 -1.33 -14.02 13.00
C ALA A 336 -2.14 -13.31 14.09
N GLY A 337 -1.50 -12.89 15.18
CA GLY A 337 -2.12 -12.08 16.23
C GLY A 337 -2.68 -10.76 15.70
N PHE A 338 -1.91 -10.06 14.87
CA PHE A 338 -2.36 -8.84 14.20
C PHE A 338 -3.62 -9.10 13.33
N TYR A 339 -3.59 -10.11 12.45
CA TYR A 339 -4.74 -10.39 11.58
C TYR A 339 -5.95 -10.92 12.34
N ALA A 340 -5.76 -11.67 13.43
CA ALA A 340 -6.87 -12.09 14.29
C ALA A 340 -7.57 -10.90 14.97
N HIS A 341 -6.80 -9.87 15.36
CA HIS A 341 -7.33 -8.63 15.92
C HIS A 341 -8.05 -7.78 14.87
N GLU A 342 -7.49 -7.67 13.67
CA GLU A 342 -7.98 -6.79 12.59
C GLU A 342 -9.08 -7.40 11.72
N SER A 343 -9.39 -8.69 11.88
CA SER A 343 -10.51 -9.32 11.18
C SER A 343 -11.82 -8.60 11.53
N CYS A 344 -12.56 -8.17 10.52
CA CYS A 344 -13.87 -7.52 10.73
C CYS A 344 -14.95 -8.48 11.28
N GLY A 345 -14.68 -9.80 11.22
CA GLY A 345 -15.57 -10.85 11.73
C GLY A 345 -16.77 -11.17 10.83
N GLN A 346 -16.86 -10.60 9.63
CA GLN A 346 -18.02 -10.76 8.76
C GLN A 346 -18.17 -12.20 8.23
N CYS A 347 -17.10 -12.80 7.70
CA CYS A 347 -17.14 -14.14 7.12
C CYS A 347 -16.45 -15.17 8.01
N THR A 348 -17.07 -16.35 8.15
CA THR A 348 -16.64 -17.42 9.06
C THR A 348 -15.20 -17.89 8.81
N PRO A 349 -14.76 -18.17 7.56
CA PRO A 349 -13.41 -18.68 7.35
C PRO A 349 -12.32 -17.74 7.85
N CYS A 350 -12.46 -16.43 7.64
CA CYS A 350 -11.53 -15.43 8.15
C CYS A 350 -11.63 -15.31 9.68
N ARG A 351 -12.84 -15.09 10.23
CA ARG A 351 -13.06 -14.89 11.67
C ARG A 351 -12.51 -16.02 12.52
N GLU A 352 -12.84 -17.27 12.16
CA GLU A 352 -12.42 -18.45 12.92
C GLU A 352 -10.99 -18.87 12.57
N GLY A 353 -10.63 -18.86 11.27
CA GLY A 353 -9.32 -19.31 10.79
C GLY A 353 -8.18 -18.49 11.38
N THR A 354 -8.31 -17.15 11.48
CA THR A 354 -7.28 -16.31 12.10
C THR A 354 -7.07 -16.67 13.58
N GLY A 355 -8.14 -16.91 14.33
CA GLY A 355 -8.06 -17.37 15.70
C GLY A 355 -7.41 -18.75 15.84
N TRP A 356 -7.64 -19.65 14.88
CA TRP A 356 -7.01 -20.98 14.89
C TRP A 356 -5.50 -20.89 14.59
N PHE A 357 -5.06 -20.05 13.68
CA PHE A 357 -3.64 -19.81 13.45
C PHE A 357 -2.94 -19.36 14.75
N VAL A 358 -3.52 -18.39 15.45
CA VAL A 358 -2.96 -17.93 16.74
C VAL A 358 -2.85 -19.06 17.74
N LYS A 359 -3.89 -19.90 17.90
CA LYS A 359 -3.89 -21.02 18.85
C LYS A 359 -2.83 -22.07 18.53
N ILE A 360 -2.69 -22.44 17.25
CA ILE A 360 -1.70 -23.45 16.82
C ILE A 360 -0.27 -22.91 17.00
N LEU A 361 -0.03 -21.66 16.55
CA LEU A 361 1.30 -21.03 16.67
C LEU A 361 1.70 -20.76 18.12
N THR A 362 0.74 -20.39 18.98
CA THR A 362 0.98 -20.21 20.41
C THR A 362 1.41 -21.52 21.07
N ARG A 363 0.75 -22.65 20.76
CA ARG A 363 1.18 -23.93 21.36
C ARG A 363 2.54 -24.40 20.84
N LEU A 364 2.88 -24.12 19.57
CA LEU A 364 4.22 -24.38 19.05
C LEU A 364 5.30 -23.59 19.81
N GLU A 365 5.10 -22.29 19.98
CA GLU A 365 6.03 -21.42 20.73
C GLU A 365 6.10 -21.78 22.24
N ALA A 366 5.00 -22.26 22.83
CA ALA A 366 4.95 -22.65 24.23
C ALA A 366 5.49 -24.07 24.51
N GLY A 367 5.99 -24.78 23.50
CA GLY A 367 6.50 -26.15 23.67
C GLY A 367 5.41 -27.22 23.81
N GLN A 368 4.19 -26.92 23.41
CA GLN A 368 3.02 -27.80 23.41
C GLN A 368 2.63 -28.21 21.99
N GLY A 369 3.51 -27.97 21.01
CA GLY A 369 3.30 -28.29 19.62
C GLY A 369 3.17 -29.78 19.36
N LEU A 370 2.38 -30.13 18.35
CA LEU A 370 2.17 -31.50 17.90
C LEU A 370 2.85 -31.71 16.54
N PRO A 371 3.31 -32.92 16.22
CA PRO A 371 3.99 -33.21 14.93
C PRO A 371 3.16 -32.82 13.68
N GLY A 372 1.82 -32.87 13.76
CA GLY A 372 0.92 -32.50 12.67
C GLY A 372 0.57 -31.01 12.57
N ASP A 373 1.07 -30.16 13.46
CA ASP A 373 0.73 -28.74 13.49
C ASP A 373 1.11 -27.97 12.23
N PRO A 374 2.28 -28.20 11.59
CA PRO A 374 2.59 -27.53 10.32
C PRO A 374 1.60 -27.87 9.19
N ASP A 375 1.16 -29.14 9.12
CA ASP A 375 0.17 -29.55 8.12
C ASP A 375 -1.21 -28.98 8.41
N LEU A 376 -1.59 -28.93 9.69
CA LEU A 376 -2.84 -28.31 10.12
C LEU A 376 -2.87 -26.81 9.82
N LEU A 377 -1.77 -26.08 10.00
CA LEU A 377 -1.66 -24.67 9.63
C LEU A 377 -1.87 -24.50 8.11
N ALA A 378 -1.23 -25.34 7.29
CA ALA A 378 -1.36 -25.30 5.84
C ALA A 378 -2.80 -25.65 5.38
N ASP A 379 -3.43 -26.67 5.97
CA ASP A 379 -4.83 -27.07 5.65
C ASP A 379 -5.80 -25.94 5.99
N VAL A 380 -5.73 -25.39 7.19
CA VAL A 380 -6.60 -24.28 7.60
C VAL A 380 -6.40 -23.07 6.67
N ALA A 381 -5.16 -22.72 6.32
CA ALA A 381 -4.88 -21.62 5.40
C ALA A 381 -5.47 -21.86 4.01
N GLY A 382 -5.39 -23.09 3.47
CA GLY A 382 -6.02 -23.48 2.23
C GLY A 382 -7.55 -23.39 2.25
N ARG A 383 -8.17 -23.54 3.41
CA ARG A 383 -9.63 -23.40 3.58
C ARG A 383 -10.06 -21.93 3.78
N VAL A 384 -9.17 -21.05 4.20
CA VAL A 384 -9.43 -19.61 4.30
C VAL A 384 -9.26 -18.93 2.94
N GLU A 385 -8.20 -19.27 2.21
CA GLU A 385 -7.89 -18.73 0.89
C GLU A 385 -9.05 -19.00 -0.09
N GLY A 386 -9.51 -17.97 -0.80
CA GLY A 386 -10.58 -18.05 -1.79
C GLY A 386 -12.00 -18.23 -1.22
N ASN A 387 -12.16 -18.36 0.10
CA ASN A 387 -13.46 -18.61 0.75
C ASN A 387 -13.92 -17.43 1.62
N THR A 388 -13.39 -16.23 1.38
CA THR A 388 -13.72 -15.03 2.14
C THR A 388 -14.35 -13.96 1.26
N ILE A 389 -15.06 -12.99 1.87
CA ILE A 389 -15.74 -11.91 1.16
C ILE A 389 -14.73 -10.93 0.51
N CYS A 390 -13.58 -10.75 1.14
CA CYS A 390 -12.56 -9.80 0.70
C CYS A 390 -11.15 -10.40 0.79
N PRO A 391 -10.13 -9.76 0.17
CA PRO A 391 -8.74 -10.26 0.15
C PRO A 391 -8.04 -10.33 1.52
N PHE A 392 -8.72 -9.99 2.61
CA PHE A 392 -8.16 -10.14 3.95
C PHE A 392 -7.89 -11.62 4.29
N GLY A 393 -8.70 -12.55 3.76
CA GLY A 393 -8.44 -13.98 3.92
C GLY A 393 -7.11 -14.39 3.32
N GLU A 394 -6.83 -13.91 2.12
CA GLU A 394 -5.56 -14.13 1.44
C GLU A 394 -4.40 -13.46 2.18
N ALA A 395 -4.64 -12.27 2.75
CA ALA A 395 -3.63 -11.50 3.48
C ALA A 395 -3.03 -12.25 4.68
N ILE A 396 -3.74 -13.20 5.28
CA ILE A 396 -3.19 -14.08 6.33
C ILE A 396 -2.90 -15.49 5.81
N ALA A 397 -3.70 -16.04 4.90
CA ALA A 397 -3.50 -17.38 4.38
C ALA A 397 -2.15 -17.52 3.65
N TRP A 398 -1.79 -16.54 2.81
CA TRP A 398 -0.53 -16.53 2.07
C TRP A 398 0.72 -16.49 2.94
N PRO A 399 0.81 -15.63 3.96
CA PRO A 399 1.89 -15.71 4.95
C PRO A 399 1.97 -17.09 5.60
N VAL A 400 0.86 -17.62 6.17
CA VAL A 400 0.86 -18.92 6.84
C VAL A 400 1.38 -20.02 5.92
N GLN A 401 0.84 -20.12 4.70
CA GLN A 401 1.28 -21.12 3.71
C GLN A 401 2.75 -20.98 3.37
N SER A 402 3.24 -19.76 3.10
CA SER A 402 4.61 -19.55 2.67
C SER A 402 5.63 -19.73 3.79
N TYR A 403 5.33 -19.29 5.01
CA TYR A 403 6.20 -19.48 6.16
C TYR A 403 6.35 -20.97 6.48
N VAL A 404 5.23 -21.72 6.51
CA VAL A 404 5.26 -23.17 6.71
C VAL A 404 6.00 -23.88 5.58
N LYS A 405 5.76 -23.52 4.33
CA LYS A 405 6.39 -24.15 3.15
C LYS A 405 7.90 -23.92 3.09
N GLU A 406 8.32 -22.64 3.23
CA GLU A 406 9.72 -22.27 3.01
C GLU A 406 10.61 -22.59 4.24
N PHE A 407 10.03 -22.70 5.43
CA PHE A 407 10.75 -22.94 6.69
C PHE A 407 10.22 -24.15 7.47
N ARG A 408 9.72 -25.17 6.75
CA ARG A 408 9.08 -26.35 7.31
C ARG A 408 9.87 -26.98 8.47
N ALA A 409 11.17 -27.16 8.30
CA ALA A 409 12.04 -27.76 9.31
C ALA A 409 12.02 -27.00 10.65
N GLU A 410 11.90 -25.66 10.63
CA GLU A 410 11.85 -24.85 11.84
C GLU A 410 10.54 -25.07 12.62
N PHE A 411 9.41 -25.25 11.91
CA PHE A 411 8.13 -25.60 12.54
C PHE A 411 8.16 -27.01 13.16
N GLU A 412 8.73 -27.98 12.45
CA GLU A 412 8.89 -29.35 12.95
C GLU A 412 9.83 -29.41 14.16
N GLU A 413 10.90 -28.61 14.16
CA GLU A 413 11.81 -28.51 15.28
C GLU A 413 11.12 -27.92 16.53
N HIS A 414 10.27 -26.89 16.40
CA HIS A 414 9.48 -26.37 17.52
C HIS A 414 8.54 -27.42 18.11
N ALA A 415 7.91 -28.25 17.27
CA ALA A 415 7.06 -29.34 17.73
C ALA A 415 7.86 -30.44 18.46
N ALA A 416 9.06 -30.81 17.95
CA ALA A 416 9.90 -31.86 18.49
C ALA A 416 10.61 -31.46 19.79
N ARG A 417 11.14 -30.22 19.84
CA ARG A 417 11.97 -29.75 21.01
C ARG A 417 11.15 -29.13 22.15
N LYS A 418 9.84 -29.13 22.07
CA LYS A 418 8.93 -28.54 23.05
C LYS A 418 9.24 -27.05 23.32
N GLY A 419 9.37 -26.24 22.26
CA GLY A 419 9.54 -24.78 22.36
C GLY A 419 10.49 -24.21 21.33
N CYS A 420 10.66 -22.89 21.38
CA CYS A 420 11.49 -22.15 20.44
C CYS A 420 12.99 -22.46 20.64
N PRO A 421 13.68 -23.06 19.66
CA PRO A 421 15.11 -23.36 19.76
C PRO A 421 15.97 -22.10 19.95
N SER A 422 15.57 -20.97 19.35
CA SER A 422 16.30 -19.71 19.46
C SER A 422 16.25 -19.09 20.86
N ARG A 423 15.18 -19.31 21.62
CA ARG A 423 15.06 -18.86 23.02
C ARG A 423 15.88 -19.74 23.98
N ALA A 424 15.94 -21.02 23.71
CA ALA A 424 16.76 -21.93 24.50
C ALA A 424 18.25 -21.61 24.39
N ALA A 425 18.74 -21.26 23.20
CA ALA A 425 20.11 -20.85 22.96
C ALA A 425 20.48 -19.47 23.54
N ALA A 426 19.51 -18.60 23.80
CA ALA A 426 19.75 -17.30 24.44
C ALA A 426 19.74 -17.37 26.00
N ALA A 427 19.24 -18.47 26.56
CA ALA A 427 19.19 -18.72 28.02
C ALA A 427 20.36 -19.57 28.55
N SER A 428 21.19 -20.16 27.66
CA SER A 428 22.42 -20.85 27.93
C SER A 428 23.63 -19.94 27.72
#